data_4f07dc73bd4769ca590c5a5f905120ff
#
_entry.id   4f07dc73bd4769ca590c5a5f905120ff
#
_cell.length_a   1.000
_cell.length_b   1.000
_cell.length_c   1.000
_cell.angle_alpha   90.00
_cell.angle_beta   90.00
_cell.angle_gamma   90.00
#
_symmetry.space_group_name_H-M   'P 1'
#
loop_
_entity.id
_entity.type
_entity.pdbx_description
1 polymer ?
#
loop_
_entity_poly.entity_id
_entity_poly.type
_entity_poly.pdbx_seq_one_letter_code
_entity_poly.pdbx_strand_id
1 'polypeptide(L)'
;MSESLRKKSNKRILVLANNDVGLYRFRRDLLAALLSAGHEVYISLPDGGFVSELVQLGCRFIDTPIERRGMNPIHDSKLFHQYRTILKEVKPDLVLTYTIKPNIYGGLACRMAHIPYAVNITGLGSAIENGGLKKFVLALYKPALKGARGVFFENAGNRDTLAATGVVPKGRDVVLNGAGVNLEDYPYQSYPREGPIRFLFVGRVMH
;
A
#
# COMPACT_ATOMS: atom_id res chain seq x y z
N MET A 1 26.06 -28.94 7.89
CA MET A 1 26.19 -28.78 6.43
C MET A 1 25.56 -27.44 6.05
N SER A 2 26.41 -26.53 5.75
CA SER A 2 26.31 -25.33 4.91
C SER A 2 24.93 -24.65 4.78
N GLU A 3 24.60 -23.81 5.72
CA GLU A 3 23.77 -22.64 5.54
C GLU A 3 24.62 -21.63 4.74
N SER A 4 24.48 -21.71 3.43
CA SER A 4 25.14 -20.81 2.51
C SER A 4 24.72 -19.38 2.86
N LEU A 5 25.64 -18.60 3.35
CA LEU A 5 25.60 -17.16 3.58
C LEU A 5 24.96 -16.47 2.36
N ARG A 6 23.64 -16.34 2.32
CA ARG A 6 22.99 -15.38 1.45
C ARG A 6 23.51 -14.01 1.86
N LYS A 7 24.45 -13.51 1.08
CA LYS A 7 24.96 -12.13 1.18
C LYS A 7 23.75 -11.24 1.37
N LYS A 8 23.53 -10.71 2.59
CA LYS A 8 22.41 -9.78 2.88
C LYS A 8 22.59 -8.59 1.93
N SER A 9 21.87 -8.61 0.82
CA SER A 9 21.88 -7.50 -0.13
C SER A 9 21.05 -6.39 0.52
N ASN A 10 21.72 -5.42 1.13
CA ASN A 10 21.08 -4.22 1.65
C ASN A 10 20.40 -3.48 0.50
N LYS A 11 19.06 -3.45 0.51
CA LYS A 11 18.23 -2.82 -0.52
C LYS A 11 17.50 -1.62 0.06
N ARG A 12 17.32 -0.60 -0.74
CA ARG A 12 16.46 0.54 -0.42
C ARG A 12 15.04 0.24 -0.88
N ILE A 13 14.13 0.12 0.08
CA ILE A 13 12.71 -0.13 -0.18
C ILE A 13 11.95 1.17 0.14
N LEU A 14 11.22 1.69 -0.83
CA LEU A 14 10.38 2.86 -0.65
C LEU A 14 8.91 2.44 -0.61
N VAL A 15 8.20 2.87 0.43
CA VAL A 15 6.78 2.61 0.60
C VAL A 15 6.01 3.92 0.42
N LEU A 16 5.11 3.96 -0.55
CA LEU A 16 4.23 5.09 -0.83
C LEU A 16 2.83 4.78 -0.29
N ALA A 17 2.33 5.58 0.64
CA ALA A 17 1.02 5.42 1.24
C ALA A 17 0.32 6.77 1.41
N ASN A 18 -0.99 6.78 1.65
CA ASN A 18 -1.76 8.02 1.83
C ASN A 18 -2.10 8.33 3.29
N ASN A 19 -1.67 7.50 4.22
CA ASN A 19 -1.83 7.74 5.66
C ASN A 19 -0.93 6.80 6.49
N ASP A 20 -0.59 7.27 7.66
CA ASP A 20 0.21 6.61 8.68
C ASP A 20 -0.53 5.47 9.39
N VAL A 21 -1.81 5.70 9.74
CA VAL A 21 -2.66 4.74 10.46
C VAL A 21 -2.73 3.40 9.74
N GLY A 22 -3.01 3.44 8.43
CA GLY A 22 -3.11 2.24 7.61
C GLY A 22 -1.76 1.52 7.49
N LEU A 23 -0.67 2.28 7.37
CA LEU A 23 0.66 1.72 7.28
C LEU A 23 1.09 1.09 8.62
N TYR A 24 0.91 1.78 9.73
CA TYR A 24 1.25 1.29 11.05
C TYR A 24 0.43 0.06 11.44
N ARG A 25 -0.91 0.14 11.35
CA ARG A 25 -1.79 -0.92 11.82
C ARG A 25 -1.79 -2.18 10.97
N PHE A 26 -1.55 -2.07 9.67
CA PHE A 26 -1.68 -3.21 8.75
C PHE A 26 -0.37 -3.63 8.08
N ARG A 27 0.71 -2.86 8.22
CA ARG A 27 1.99 -3.14 7.54
C ARG A 27 3.21 -3.06 8.46
N ARG A 28 3.01 -2.78 9.77
CA ARG A 28 4.09 -2.71 10.76
C ARG A 28 4.98 -3.94 10.70
N ASP A 29 4.39 -5.13 10.69
CA ASP A 29 5.14 -6.38 10.70
C ASP A 29 5.91 -6.61 9.39
N LEU A 30 5.36 -6.21 8.25
CA LEU A 30 6.09 -6.21 6.98
C LEU A 30 7.29 -5.26 7.03
N LEU A 31 7.11 -4.05 7.54
CA LEU A 31 8.20 -3.07 7.68
C LEU A 31 9.28 -3.58 8.63
N ALA A 32 8.90 -4.14 9.77
CA ALA A 32 9.81 -4.76 10.73
C ALA A 32 10.59 -5.92 10.10
N ALA A 33 9.94 -6.78 9.33
CA ALA A 33 10.59 -7.88 8.63
C ALA A 33 11.60 -7.40 7.58
N LEU A 34 11.27 -6.34 6.83
CA LEU A 34 12.19 -5.75 5.85
C LEU A 34 13.43 -5.14 6.54
N LEU A 35 13.23 -4.41 7.63
CA LEU A 35 14.31 -3.82 8.44
C LEU A 35 15.20 -4.92 9.05
N SER A 36 14.59 -5.96 9.63
CA SER A 36 15.31 -7.12 10.20
C SER A 36 16.10 -7.91 9.14
N ALA A 37 15.61 -7.92 7.89
CA ALA A 37 16.34 -8.49 6.77
C ALA A 37 17.54 -7.64 6.33
N GLY A 38 17.75 -6.47 6.94
CA GLY A 38 18.87 -5.56 6.68
C GLY A 38 18.60 -4.57 5.54
N HIS A 39 17.34 -4.33 5.15
CA HIS A 39 17.00 -3.33 4.16
C HIS A 39 16.87 -1.93 4.79
N GLU A 40 17.13 -0.90 4.01
CA GLU A 40 16.76 0.47 4.35
C GLU A 40 15.33 0.71 3.89
N VAL A 41 14.44 1.06 4.83
CA VAL A 41 13.02 1.28 4.54
C VAL A 41 12.70 2.77 4.64
N TYR A 42 12.25 3.33 3.52
CA TYR A 42 11.74 4.70 3.42
C TYR A 42 10.22 4.64 3.33
N ILE A 43 9.55 5.54 4.03
CA ILE A 43 8.09 5.71 3.99
C ILE A 43 7.76 7.12 3.55
N SER A 44 6.93 7.27 2.51
CA SER A 44 6.47 8.55 1.98
C SER A 44 4.95 8.61 2.11
N LEU A 45 4.48 9.47 2.99
CA LEU A 45 3.07 9.66 3.35
C LEU A 45 2.90 11.00 4.07
N PRO A 46 1.66 11.51 4.22
CA PRO A 46 1.40 12.69 5.05
C PRO A 46 1.78 12.44 6.51
N ASP A 47 2.29 13.48 7.17
CA ASP A 47 2.54 13.44 8.61
C ASP A 47 1.25 13.11 9.38
N GLY A 48 1.39 12.38 10.49
CA GLY A 48 0.28 11.89 11.30
C GLY A 48 0.72 11.28 12.63
N GLY A 49 -0.26 10.86 13.41
CA GLY A 49 -0.05 10.42 14.80
C GLY A 49 0.80 9.18 14.98
N PHE A 50 0.99 8.33 13.96
CA PHE A 50 1.81 7.11 14.03
C PHE A 50 3.14 7.20 13.28
N VAL A 51 3.51 8.39 12.78
CA VAL A 51 4.79 8.57 12.10
C VAL A 51 5.96 8.37 13.05
N SER A 52 5.85 8.86 14.29
CA SER A 52 6.88 8.68 15.32
C SER A 52 7.17 7.21 15.62
N GLU A 53 6.15 6.36 15.69
CA GLU A 53 6.29 4.92 15.91
C GLU A 53 6.92 4.21 14.71
N LEU A 54 6.57 4.63 13.49
CA LEU A 54 7.19 4.10 12.28
C LEU A 54 8.67 4.48 12.19
N VAL A 55 9.04 5.68 12.62
CA VAL A 55 10.44 6.12 12.69
C VAL A 55 11.19 5.38 13.79
N GLN A 56 10.59 5.18 14.98
CA GLN A 56 11.16 4.38 16.05
C GLN A 56 11.39 2.92 15.64
N LEU A 57 10.53 2.37 14.78
CA LEU A 57 10.73 1.04 14.20
C LEU A 57 11.99 0.97 13.32
N GLY A 58 12.48 2.11 12.81
CA GLY A 58 13.66 2.22 11.96
C GLY A 58 13.38 2.71 10.54
N CYS A 59 12.14 3.10 10.22
CA CYS A 59 11.81 3.66 8.92
C CYS A 59 12.31 5.11 8.78
N ARG A 60 12.72 5.48 7.57
CA ARG A 60 13.06 6.87 7.21
C ARG A 60 11.84 7.55 6.63
N PHE A 61 11.33 8.55 7.32
CA PHE A 61 10.13 9.28 6.94
C PHE A 61 10.41 10.39 5.93
N ILE A 62 9.51 10.52 4.95
CA ILE A 62 9.47 11.61 3.96
C ILE A 62 8.05 12.16 3.96
N ASP A 63 7.88 13.38 4.47
CA ASP A 63 6.58 14.02 4.46
C ASP A 63 6.10 14.27 3.02
N THR A 64 4.92 13.75 2.75
CA THR A 64 4.32 13.81 1.41
C THR A 64 2.83 14.11 1.57
N PRO A 65 2.45 15.39 1.60
CA PRO A 65 1.06 15.79 1.71
C PRO A 65 0.21 15.24 0.56
N ILE A 66 -0.87 14.53 0.90
CA ILE A 66 -1.79 13.92 -0.06
C ILE A 66 -3.21 14.31 0.27
N GLU A 67 -3.90 14.91 -0.69
CA GLU A 67 -5.35 15.09 -0.59
C GLU A 67 -6.04 13.73 -0.77
N ARG A 68 -6.57 13.17 0.32
CA ARG A 68 -7.08 11.78 0.35
C ARG A 68 -8.39 11.59 -0.41
N ARG A 69 -9.18 12.64 -0.56
CA ARG A 69 -10.51 12.62 -1.20
C ARG A 69 -10.53 13.57 -2.38
N GLY A 70 -11.33 13.23 -3.39
CA GLY A 70 -11.47 14.04 -4.59
C GLY A 70 -10.33 13.86 -5.58
N MET A 71 -10.51 14.45 -6.75
CA MET A 71 -9.57 14.44 -7.88
C MET A 71 -9.35 15.88 -8.30
N ASN A 72 -8.27 16.48 -7.81
CA ASN A 72 -7.83 17.80 -8.21
C ASN A 72 -6.59 17.66 -9.11
N PRO A 73 -6.69 17.94 -10.43
CA PRO A 73 -5.59 17.73 -11.35
C PRO A 73 -4.31 18.48 -10.95
N ILE A 74 -4.43 19.65 -10.31
CA ILE A 74 -3.27 20.45 -9.88
C ILE A 74 -2.56 19.75 -8.72
N HIS A 75 -3.31 19.31 -7.69
CA HIS A 75 -2.75 18.62 -6.53
C HIS A 75 -2.19 17.25 -6.94
N ASP A 76 -2.87 16.55 -7.84
CA ASP A 76 -2.45 15.25 -8.34
C ASP A 76 -1.19 15.34 -9.21
N SER A 77 -1.07 16.39 -10.03
CA SER A 77 0.16 16.69 -10.78
C SER A 77 1.33 17.01 -9.84
N LYS A 78 1.09 17.81 -8.79
CA LYS A 78 2.10 18.12 -7.76
C LYS A 78 2.58 16.85 -7.07
N LEU A 79 1.66 15.97 -6.66
CA LEU A 79 1.99 14.69 -6.04
C LEU A 79 2.84 13.81 -6.98
N PHE A 80 2.48 13.73 -8.25
CA PHE A 80 3.25 12.98 -9.25
C PHE A 80 4.69 13.52 -9.38
N HIS A 81 4.87 14.84 -9.44
CA HIS A 81 6.20 15.46 -9.48
C HIS A 81 6.98 15.23 -8.20
N GLN A 82 6.34 15.29 -7.04
CA GLN A 82 6.95 15.01 -5.75
C GLN A 82 7.47 13.56 -5.69
N TYR A 83 6.68 12.58 -6.14
CA TYR A 83 7.14 11.19 -6.24
C TYR A 83 8.36 11.04 -7.17
N ARG A 84 8.38 11.74 -8.30
CA ARG A 84 9.57 11.73 -9.19
C ARG A 84 10.82 12.29 -8.51
N THR A 85 10.69 13.33 -7.70
CA THR A 85 11.78 13.89 -6.90
C THR A 85 12.26 12.89 -5.85
N ILE A 86 11.34 12.32 -5.07
CA ILE A 86 11.66 11.29 -4.06
C ILE A 86 12.39 10.09 -4.68
N LEU A 87 11.94 9.60 -5.84
CA LEU A 87 12.58 8.50 -6.54
C LEU A 87 14.03 8.82 -6.96
N LYS A 88 14.31 10.06 -7.37
CA LYS A 88 15.67 10.51 -7.73
C LYS A 88 16.58 10.61 -6.52
N GLU A 89 16.07 11.07 -5.38
CA GLU A 89 16.81 11.27 -4.14
C GLU A 89 17.07 9.94 -3.42
N VAL A 90 16.04 9.14 -3.23
CA VAL A 90 16.12 7.86 -2.52
C VAL A 90 16.81 6.79 -3.36
N LYS A 91 16.60 6.78 -4.68
CA LYS A 91 17.09 5.75 -5.63
C LYS A 91 16.74 4.34 -5.12
N PRO A 92 15.44 4.02 -4.91
CA PRO A 92 15.04 2.76 -4.33
C PRO A 92 15.27 1.60 -5.30
N ASP A 93 15.59 0.43 -4.76
CA ASP A 93 15.68 -0.83 -5.50
C ASP A 93 14.28 -1.42 -5.79
N LEU A 94 13.32 -1.11 -4.91
CA LEU A 94 11.92 -1.52 -5.03
C LEU A 94 11.01 -0.48 -4.40
N VAL A 95 9.87 -0.24 -5.04
CA VAL A 95 8.80 0.60 -4.48
C VAL A 95 7.55 -0.23 -4.22
N LEU A 96 6.97 -0.09 -3.04
CA LEU A 96 5.66 -0.64 -2.68
C LEU A 96 4.66 0.51 -2.61
N THR A 97 3.53 0.38 -3.30
CA THR A 97 2.50 1.41 -3.28
C THR A 97 1.22 0.90 -2.65
N TYR A 98 0.58 1.73 -1.84
CA TYR A 98 -0.68 1.43 -1.15
C TYR A 98 -1.68 2.55 -1.38
N THR A 99 -2.94 2.18 -1.60
CA THR A 99 -4.07 3.09 -1.85
C THR A 99 -4.06 3.75 -3.24
N ILE A 100 -5.18 4.34 -3.64
CA ILE A 100 -5.47 4.74 -5.04
C ILE A 100 -4.43 5.73 -5.59
N LYS A 101 -4.21 6.88 -4.93
CA LYS A 101 -3.31 7.91 -5.48
C LYS A 101 -1.84 7.47 -5.53
N PRO A 102 -1.26 6.87 -4.48
CA PRO A 102 0.07 6.27 -4.56
C PRO A 102 0.19 5.18 -5.62
N ASN A 103 -0.84 4.33 -5.77
CA ASN A 103 -0.86 3.30 -6.80
C ASN A 103 -0.81 3.87 -8.21
N ILE A 104 -1.58 4.94 -8.47
CA ILE A 104 -1.63 5.59 -9.78
C ILE A 104 -0.37 6.44 -10.00
N TYR A 105 -0.16 7.47 -9.19
CA TYR A 105 0.89 8.47 -9.45
C TYR A 105 2.29 7.95 -9.10
N GLY A 106 2.40 7.16 -8.03
CA GLY A 106 3.63 6.44 -7.68
C GLY A 106 3.99 5.38 -8.72
N GLY A 107 3.02 4.57 -9.15
CA GLY A 107 3.21 3.57 -10.19
C GLY A 107 3.65 4.18 -11.53
N LEU A 108 3.02 5.29 -11.95
CA LEU A 108 3.43 6.04 -13.14
C LEU A 108 4.84 6.61 -13.02
N ALA A 109 5.19 7.20 -11.86
CA ALA A 109 6.51 7.75 -11.62
C ALA A 109 7.59 6.66 -11.65
N CYS A 110 7.35 5.51 -11.00
CA CYS A 110 8.25 4.36 -11.01
C CYS A 110 8.45 3.79 -12.43
N ARG A 111 7.36 3.64 -13.18
CA ARG A 111 7.42 3.16 -14.56
C ARG A 111 8.26 4.08 -15.44
N MET A 112 8.08 5.41 -15.33
CA MET A 112 8.86 6.38 -16.11
C MET A 112 10.33 6.41 -15.69
N ALA A 113 10.61 6.16 -14.41
CA ALA A 113 11.98 6.09 -13.89
C ALA A 113 12.63 4.71 -14.07
N HIS A 114 11.91 3.71 -14.64
CA HIS A 114 12.35 2.32 -14.78
C HIS A 114 12.73 1.65 -13.45
N ILE A 115 12.14 2.11 -12.34
CA ILE A 115 12.35 1.54 -11.01
C ILE A 115 11.35 0.40 -10.79
N PRO A 116 11.79 -0.78 -10.30
CA PRO A 116 10.90 -1.88 -9.95
C PRO A 116 9.86 -1.46 -8.89
N TYR A 117 8.60 -1.83 -9.09
CA TYR A 117 7.56 -1.54 -8.12
C TYR A 117 6.48 -2.61 -8.08
N ALA A 118 5.82 -2.72 -6.95
CA ALA A 118 4.66 -3.56 -6.71
C ALA A 118 3.50 -2.72 -6.16
N VAL A 119 2.30 -3.01 -6.64
CA VAL A 119 1.09 -2.26 -6.32
C VAL A 119 0.21 -3.08 -5.39
N ASN A 120 -0.27 -2.49 -4.29
CA ASN A 120 -1.16 -3.14 -3.35
C ASN A 120 -2.54 -2.49 -3.40
N ILE A 121 -3.52 -3.26 -3.84
CA ILE A 121 -4.93 -2.86 -3.92
C ILE A 121 -5.62 -3.28 -2.62
N THR A 122 -5.66 -2.39 -1.64
CA THR A 122 -6.28 -2.60 -0.33
C THR A 122 -7.80 -2.41 -0.34
N GLY A 123 -8.34 -1.97 -1.47
CA GLY A 123 -9.76 -1.74 -1.74
C GLY A 123 -9.91 -0.98 -3.05
N LEU A 124 -11.04 -1.12 -3.70
CA LEU A 124 -11.31 -0.44 -4.97
C LEU A 124 -11.73 1.02 -4.78
N GLY A 125 -12.28 1.32 -3.60
CA GLY A 125 -12.80 2.64 -3.26
C GLY A 125 -14.10 2.98 -3.99
N SER A 126 -14.86 3.91 -3.40
CA SER A 126 -16.18 4.30 -3.90
C SER A 126 -16.18 4.80 -5.36
N ALA A 127 -15.06 5.35 -5.81
CA ALA A 127 -14.92 5.83 -7.20
C ALA A 127 -14.99 4.70 -8.24
N ILE A 128 -14.55 3.48 -7.88
CA ILE A 128 -14.64 2.30 -8.76
C ILE A 128 -15.95 1.55 -8.52
N GLU A 129 -16.43 1.50 -7.29
CA GLU A 129 -17.63 0.75 -6.91
C GLU A 129 -18.91 1.43 -7.39
N ASN A 130 -19.02 2.77 -7.27
CA ASN A 130 -20.31 3.47 -7.41
C ASN A 130 -20.31 4.60 -8.45
N GLY A 131 -19.39 4.67 -9.45
CA GLY A 131 -19.49 5.91 -10.02
C GLY A 131 -19.07 6.33 -11.40
N GLY A 132 -19.53 7.53 -11.74
CA GLY A 132 -19.19 8.23 -12.97
C GLY A 132 -17.67 8.44 -13.16
N LEU A 133 -16.89 8.41 -12.10
CA LEU A 133 -15.42 8.49 -12.12
C LEU A 133 -14.73 7.15 -12.44
N LYS A 134 -15.45 6.02 -12.45
CA LYS A 134 -14.89 4.69 -12.67
C LYS A 134 -14.01 4.63 -13.94
N LYS A 135 -14.54 5.06 -15.07
CA LYS A 135 -13.81 5.04 -16.35
C LYS A 135 -12.51 5.85 -16.28
N PHE A 136 -12.56 7.01 -15.63
CA PHE A 136 -11.42 7.89 -15.50
C PHE A 136 -10.34 7.27 -14.60
N VAL A 137 -10.73 6.76 -13.43
CA VAL A 137 -9.80 6.07 -12.49
C VAL A 137 -9.16 4.86 -13.16
N LEU A 138 -9.93 4.04 -13.89
CA LEU A 138 -9.41 2.90 -14.64
C LEU A 138 -8.45 3.33 -15.76
N ALA A 139 -8.73 4.43 -16.45
CA ALA A 139 -7.83 4.99 -17.46
C ALA A 139 -6.48 5.41 -16.87
N LEU A 140 -6.45 5.90 -15.61
CA LEU A 140 -5.21 6.20 -14.90
C LEU A 140 -4.50 4.93 -14.36
N TYR A 141 -5.26 3.95 -13.88
CA TYR A 141 -4.69 2.68 -13.42
C TYR A 141 -4.00 1.90 -14.53
N LYS A 142 -4.58 1.86 -15.73
CA LYS A 142 -4.04 1.08 -16.85
C LYS A 142 -2.56 1.36 -17.14
N PRO A 143 -2.12 2.60 -17.36
CA PRO A 143 -0.69 2.89 -17.54
C PRO A 143 0.13 2.70 -16.25
N ALA A 144 -0.46 2.94 -15.07
CA ALA A 144 0.23 2.79 -13.79
C ALA A 144 0.55 1.33 -13.46
N LEU A 145 -0.34 0.38 -13.80
CA LEU A 145 -0.15 -1.04 -13.52
C LEU A 145 0.71 -1.75 -14.58
N LYS A 146 0.80 -1.22 -15.79
CA LYS A 146 1.47 -1.89 -16.93
C LYS A 146 2.90 -2.33 -16.64
N GLY A 147 3.65 -1.59 -15.82
CA GLY A 147 5.04 -1.89 -15.46
C GLY A 147 5.23 -2.55 -14.11
N ALA A 148 4.15 -2.78 -13.34
CA ALA A 148 4.24 -3.38 -12.02
C ALA A 148 4.80 -4.81 -12.08
N ARG A 149 5.67 -5.16 -11.13
CA ARG A 149 6.19 -6.53 -10.97
C ARG A 149 5.15 -7.48 -10.40
N GLY A 150 4.21 -6.94 -9.62
CA GLY A 150 3.06 -7.63 -9.07
C GLY A 150 1.97 -6.64 -8.69
N VAL A 151 0.72 -7.09 -8.77
CA VAL A 151 -0.47 -6.37 -8.30
C VAL A 151 -1.12 -7.23 -7.24
N PHE A 152 -1.01 -6.82 -5.99
CA PHE A 152 -1.47 -7.58 -4.84
C PHE A 152 -2.86 -7.14 -4.43
N PHE A 153 -3.73 -8.08 -4.13
CA PHE A 153 -5.11 -7.88 -3.68
C PHE A 153 -5.33 -8.55 -2.34
N GLU A 154 -6.06 -7.91 -1.44
CA GLU A 154 -6.40 -8.47 -0.12
C GLU A 154 -7.58 -9.46 -0.17
N ASN A 155 -8.29 -9.53 -1.29
CA ASN A 155 -9.36 -10.51 -1.52
C ASN A 155 -9.60 -10.77 -3.01
N ALA A 156 -10.20 -11.93 -3.30
CA ALA A 156 -10.48 -12.36 -4.66
C ALA A 156 -11.52 -11.46 -5.36
N GLY A 157 -12.53 -10.97 -4.64
CA GLY A 157 -13.58 -10.12 -5.21
C GLY A 157 -13.02 -8.82 -5.82
N ASN A 158 -12.11 -8.15 -5.13
CA ASN A 158 -11.44 -6.95 -5.65
C ASN A 158 -10.55 -7.29 -6.86
N ARG A 159 -9.84 -8.43 -6.81
CA ARG A 159 -9.03 -8.93 -7.92
C ARG A 159 -9.91 -9.15 -9.15
N ASP A 160 -10.99 -9.90 -9.02
CA ASP A 160 -11.87 -10.26 -10.13
C ASP A 160 -12.54 -9.02 -10.74
N THR A 161 -13.03 -8.13 -9.89
CA THR A 161 -13.63 -6.86 -10.33
C THR A 161 -12.65 -6.01 -11.13
N LEU A 162 -11.40 -5.87 -10.69
CA LEU A 162 -10.43 -5.04 -11.39
C LEU A 162 -9.86 -5.77 -12.62
N ALA A 163 -9.61 -7.07 -12.55
CA ALA A 163 -9.12 -7.88 -13.66
C ALA A 163 -10.11 -7.90 -14.85
N ALA A 164 -11.42 -7.98 -14.57
CA ALA A 164 -12.48 -7.92 -15.58
C ALA A 164 -12.45 -6.63 -16.40
N THR A 165 -11.85 -5.54 -15.90
CA THR A 165 -11.70 -4.28 -16.64
C THR A 165 -10.52 -4.28 -17.63
N GLY A 166 -9.65 -5.29 -17.59
CA GLY A 166 -8.46 -5.41 -18.43
C GLY A 166 -7.33 -4.44 -18.08
N VAL A 167 -7.36 -3.79 -16.90
CA VAL A 167 -6.29 -2.88 -16.46
C VAL A 167 -5.15 -3.60 -15.75
N VAL A 168 -5.42 -4.79 -15.20
CA VAL A 168 -4.41 -5.63 -14.53
C VAL A 168 -3.63 -6.43 -15.57
N PRO A 169 -2.30 -6.36 -15.59
CA PRO A 169 -1.49 -7.16 -16.52
C PRO A 169 -1.66 -8.66 -16.23
N LYS A 170 -1.84 -9.46 -17.27
CA LYS A 170 -2.01 -10.92 -17.16
C LYS A 170 -0.84 -11.56 -16.39
N GLY A 171 -1.17 -12.42 -15.42
CA GLY A 171 -0.19 -13.17 -14.63
C GLY A 171 0.60 -12.32 -13.63
N ARG A 172 0.15 -11.09 -13.35
CA ARG A 172 0.75 -10.21 -12.34
C ARG A 172 -0.13 -10.03 -11.11
N ASP A 173 -1.36 -10.54 -11.15
CA ASP A 173 -2.30 -10.49 -10.04
C ASP A 173 -1.97 -11.57 -9.00
N VAL A 174 -1.91 -11.17 -7.75
CA VAL A 174 -1.66 -12.04 -6.60
C VAL A 174 -2.71 -11.73 -5.54
N VAL A 175 -3.43 -12.76 -5.09
CA VAL A 175 -4.37 -12.62 -3.97
C VAL A 175 -3.67 -13.00 -2.68
N LEU A 176 -3.68 -12.08 -1.72
CA LEU A 176 -3.19 -12.30 -0.36
C LEU A 176 -4.36 -12.78 0.53
N ASN A 177 -4.04 -13.40 1.66
CA ASN A 177 -5.03 -13.77 2.68
C ASN A 177 -5.39 -12.58 3.60
N GLY A 178 -5.61 -11.39 3.01
CA GLY A 178 -5.84 -10.15 3.73
C GLY A 178 -4.56 -9.48 4.22
N ALA A 179 -4.70 -8.53 5.14
CA ALA A 179 -3.58 -7.79 5.73
C ALA A 179 -2.83 -8.60 6.80
N GLY A 180 -3.45 -9.66 7.30
CA GLY A 180 -2.94 -10.40 8.45
C GLY A 180 -3.25 -9.72 9.79
N VAL A 181 -3.04 -10.46 10.87
CA VAL A 181 -3.12 -9.97 12.24
C VAL A 181 -2.02 -10.64 13.07
N ASN A 182 -1.37 -9.87 13.92
CA ASN A 182 -0.39 -10.43 14.84
C ASN A 182 -1.12 -11.08 16.03
N LEU A 183 -0.99 -12.40 16.19
CA LEU A 183 -1.67 -13.15 17.24
C LEU A 183 -1.09 -12.87 18.64
N GLU A 184 0.10 -12.29 18.76
CA GLU A 184 0.65 -11.83 20.04
C GLU A 184 -0.08 -10.56 20.52
N ASP A 185 -0.41 -9.64 19.59
CA ASP A 185 -1.19 -8.44 19.89
C ASP A 185 -2.69 -8.75 20.08
N TYR A 186 -3.19 -9.83 19.46
CA TYR A 186 -4.60 -10.25 19.49
C TYR A 186 -4.73 -11.73 19.86
N PRO A 187 -4.44 -12.10 21.13
CA PRO A 187 -4.53 -13.48 21.57
C PRO A 187 -5.99 -13.96 21.57
N TYR A 188 -6.15 -15.26 21.36
CA TYR A 188 -7.48 -15.88 21.42
C TYR A 188 -8.15 -15.60 22.78
N GLN A 189 -9.41 -15.15 22.74
CA GLN A 189 -10.27 -14.99 23.90
C GLN A 189 -11.48 -15.91 23.73
N SER A 190 -11.77 -16.74 24.74
CA SER A 190 -12.98 -17.55 24.73
C SER A 190 -14.23 -16.66 24.90
N TYR A 191 -15.30 -16.99 24.20
CA TYR A 191 -16.57 -16.32 24.45
C TYR A 191 -17.08 -16.60 25.85
N PRO A 192 -17.72 -15.60 26.54
CA PRO A 192 -18.42 -15.82 27.78
C PRO A 192 -19.47 -16.92 27.59
N ARG A 193 -19.51 -17.89 28.50
CA ARG A 193 -20.50 -18.97 28.44
C ARG A 193 -21.81 -18.64 29.15
N GLU A 194 -21.81 -17.56 29.92
CA GLU A 194 -22.95 -17.13 30.76
C GLU A 194 -23.25 -15.65 30.50
N GLY A 195 -24.51 -15.26 30.74
CA GLY A 195 -24.99 -13.89 30.59
C GLY A 195 -25.75 -13.65 29.28
N PRO A 196 -26.27 -12.42 29.07
CA PRO A 196 -27.02 -12.09 27.87
C PRO A 196 -26.18 -12.08 26.63
N ILE A 197 -26.74 -12.56 25.51
CA ILE A 197 -26.12 -12.48 24.20
C ILE A 197 -26.02 -11.01 23.80
N ARG A 198 -24.81 -10.55 23.51
CA ARG A 198 -24.54 -9.17 23.07
C ARG A 198 -24.09 -9.18 21.61
N PHE A 199 -24.84 -8.45 20.78
CA PHE A 199 -24.47 -8.24 19.38
C PHE A 199 -23.70 -6.92 19.27
N LEU A 200 -22.53 -6.96 18.65
CA LEU A 200 -21.72 -5.77 18.35
C LEU A 200 -21.68 -5.55 16.84
N PHE A 201 -22.08 -4.36 16.40
CA PHE A 201 -21.85 -3.90 15.03
C PHE A 201 -20.70 -2.90 15.03
N VAL A 202 -19.67 -3.19 14.24
CA VAL A 202 -18.54 -2.28 14.02
C VAL A 202 -18.51 -1.95 12.54
N GLY A 203 -18.74 -0.71 12.20
CA GLY A 203 -18.80 -0.29 10.80
C GLY A 203 -18.55 1.21 10.63
N ARG A 204 -18.30 1.59 9.38
CA ARG A 204 -18.20 3.00 9.02
C ARG A 204 -19.58 3.52 8.65
N VAL A 205 -20.04 4.57 9.33
CA VAL A 205 -21.23 5.30 8.90
C VAL A 205 -20.87 6.14 7.68
N MET A 206 -21.55 5.87 6.56
CA MET A 206 -21.39 6.63 5.32
C MET A 206 -22.74 7.22 4.94
N HIS A 207 -22.74 8.49 4.53
CA HIS A 207 -23.91 9.20 4.01
C HIS A 207 -23.90 9.13 2.49
#